data_8aceba2a1338bbd51bb4941f80f2a0ca
#
_entry.id   8aceba2a1338bbd51bb4941f80f2a0ca
#
_cell.length_a   1.000
_cell.length_b   1.000
_cell.length_c   1.000
_cell.angle_alpha   90.00
_cell.angle_beta   90.00
_cell.angle_gamma   90.00
#
_symmetry.space_group_name_H-M   'P 1'
#
loop_
_entity.id
_entity.type
_entity.pdbx_description
1 polymer ?
#
loop_
_entity_poly.entity_id
_entity_poly.type
_entity_poly.pdbx_seq_one_letter_code
_entity_poly.pdbx_strand_id
1 'polypeptide(L)'
;MNYKDSGVDIEAGNAFVEKLKEKAPSIGGFGGMFKVPRGYEEPILVSGADGVGTKLNICQVANDYTTIGQDLVAMCVNDVITC
;
A
#
# COMPACT_ATOMS: atom_id res chain seq x y z
N MET A 1 1.67 -13.31 26.35
CA MET A 1 1.18 -12.44 25.27
C MET A 1 2.06 -12.60 24.03
N ASN A 2 1.49 -12.71 22.87
CA ASN A 2 2.20 -12.74 21.60
C ASN A 2 1.72 -11.59 20.69
N TYR A 3 2.29 -11.44 19.51
CA TYR A 3 1.89 -10.38 18.58
C TYR A 3 0.43 -10.47 18.17
N LYS A 4 -0.10 -11.67 17.98
CA LYS A 4 -1.49 -11.88 17.58
C LYS A 4 -2.45 -11.39 18.66
N ASP A 5 -2.14 -11.65 19.92
CA ASP A 5 -2.97 -11.20 21.07
C ASP A 5 -3.03 -9.67 21.15
N SER A 6 -1.99 -8.97 20.72
CA SER A 6 -1.96 -7.50 20.67
C SER A 6 -2.53 -6.90 19.38
N GLY A 7 -3.11 -7.72 18.51
CA GLY A 7 -3.71 -7.27 17.25
C GLY A 7 -2.78 -7.32 16.05
N VAL A 8 -1.59 -7.88 16.20
CA VAL A 8 -0.62 -8.02 15.10
C VAL A 8 -0.58 -9.47 14.62
N ASP A 9 -1.16 -9.73 13.47
CA ASP A 9 -1.17 -11.06 12.83
C ASP A 9 -0.07 -11.13 11.77
N ILE A 10 1.08 -11.68 12.16
CA ILE A 10 2.25 -11.79 11.29
C ILE A 10 1.97 -12.73 10.10
N GLU A 11 1.26 -13.83 10.34
CA GLU A 11 0.94 -14.79 9.28
C GLU A 11 0.02 -14.17 8.22
N ALA A 12 -1.00 -13.41 8.66
CA ALA A 12 -1.89 -12.70 7.75
C ALA A 12 -1.13 -11.65 6.94
N GLY A 13 -0.21 -10.92 7.57
CA GLY A 13 0.66 -9.96 6.90
C GLY A 13 1.53 -10.61 5.85
N ASN A 14 2.16 -11.74 6.17
CA ASN A 14 2.98 -12.49 5.23
C ASN A 14 2.15 -13.03 4.05
N ALA A 15 0.95 -13.55 4.31
CA ALA A 15 0.05 -14.02 3.27
C ALA A 15 -0.37 -12.89 2.32
N PHE A 16 -0.61 -11.70 2.86
CA PHE A 16 -0.92 -10.51 2.07
C PHE A 16 0.25 -10.10 1.16
N VAL A 17 1.48 -10.12 1.69
CA VAL A 17 2.69 -9.80 0.90
C VAL A 17 2.87 -10.80 -0.23
N GLU A 18 2.63 -12.09 -0.01
CA GLU A 18 2.72 -13.10 -1.07
C GLU A 18 1.72 -12.83 -2.21
N LYS A 19 0.49 -12.42 -1.88
CA LYS A 19 -0.49 -12.00 -2.89
C LYS A 19 -0.04 -10.78 -3.67
N LEU A 20 0.61 -9.81 -3.00
CA LEU A 20 1.15 -8.63 -3.67
C LEU A 20 2.28 -8.97 -4.64
N LYS A 21 3.14 -9.93 -4.27
CA LYS A 21 4.24 -10.37 -5.14
C LYS A 21 3.77 -10.94 -6.47
N GLU A 22 2.62 -11.60 -6.50
CA GLU A 22 2.03 -12.10 -7.73
C GLU A 22 1.74 -10.97 -8.72
N LYS A 23 1.34 -9.81 -8.22
CA LYS A 23 0.97 -8.63 -9.03
C LYS A 23 2.13 -7.67 -9.23
N ALA A 24 3.09 -7.66 -8.34
CA ALA A 24 4.25 -6.78 -8.37
C ALA A 24 5.53 -7.55 -8.01
N PRO A 25 6.11 -8.30 -8.97
CA PRO A 25 7.26 -9.16 -8.71
C PRO A 25 8.52 -8.44 -8.22
N SER A 26 8.58 -7.12 -8.39
CA SER A 26 9.70 -6.30 -7.90
C SER A 26 9.71 -6.10 -6.38
N ILE A 27 8.63 -6.47 -5.70
CA ILE A 27 8.55 -6.40 -4.24
C ILE A 27 9.38 -7.54 -3.64
N GLY A 28 10.30 -7.20 -2.75
CA GLY A 28 11.12 -8.18 -2.05
C GLY A 28 11.62 -7.66 -0.71
N GLY A 29 11.91 -8.58 0.21
CA GLY A 29 12.37 -8.23 1.55
C GLY A 29 11.38 -7.33 2.29
N PHE A 30 11.89 -6.29 2.94
CA PHE A 30 11.08 -5.30 3.66
C PHE A 30 10.81 -4.04 2.83
N GLY A 31 11.21 -4.01 1.58
CA GLY A 31 11.01 -2.86 0.72
C GLY A 31 10.70 -3.26 -0.71
N GLY A 32 10.15 -2.32 -1.45
CA GLY A 32 9.96 -2.46 -2.88
C GLY A 32 11.13 -1.84 -3.65
N MET A 33 11.45 -2.43 -4.78
CA MET A 33 12.45 -1.90 -5.70
C MET A 33 11.79 -1.56 -7.02
N PHE A 34 12.13 -0.40 -7.55
CA PHE A 34 11.62 0.04 -8.85
C PHE A 34 12.76 0.65 -9.65
N LYS A 35 12.93 0.17 -10.87
CA LYS A 35 13.96 0.68 -11.76
C LYS A 35 13.53 2.03 -12.33
N VAL A 36 14.38 3.04 -12.19
CA VAL A 36 14.12 4.36 -12.77
C VAL A 36 14.11 4.24 -14.30
N PRO A 37 13.04 4.67 -14.97
CA PRO A 37 12.98 4.63 -16.43
C PRO A 37 14.08 5.48 -17.08
N ARG A 38 14.58 5.02 -18.21
CA ARG A 38 15.54 5.79 -19.01
C ARG A 38 14.83 6.88 -19.80
N GLY A 39 15.58 7.87 -20.26
CA GLY A 39 15.07 8.92 -21.15
C GLY A 39 14.78 10.26 -20.48
N TYR A 40 15.06 10.36 -19.18
CA TYR A 40 14.91 11.61 -18.44
C TYR A 40 16.30 12.16 -18.09
N GLU A 41 16.54 13.45 -18.29
CA GLU A 41 17.85 14.07 -18.04
C GLU A 41 18.14 14.20 -16.53
N GLU A 42 17.19 14.72 -15.77
CA GLU A 42 17.35 14.94 -14.33
C GLU A 42 16.09 14.48 -13.60
N PRO A 43 15.86 13.15 -13.51
CA PRO A 43 14.64 12.66 -12.92
C PRO A 43 14.60 12.92 -11.42
N ILE A 44 13.47 13.41 -10.93
CA ILE A 44 13.20 13.55 -9.50
C ILE A 44 12.12 12.53 -9.14
N LEU A 45 12.41 11.70 -8.15
CA LEU A 45 11.42 10.76 -7.62
C LEU A 45 10.59 11.45 -6.56
N VAL A 46 9.28 11.36 -6.72
CA VAL A 46 8.33 11.84 -5.71
C VAL A 46 7.57 10.64 -5.18
N SER A 47 7.59 10.45 -3.89
CA SER A 47 6.89 9.35 -3.25
C SER A 47 5.99 9.87 -2.14
N GLY A 48 4.88 9.17 -1.93
CA GLY A 48 3.97 9.46 -0.85
C GLY A 48 3.39 8.15 -0.32
N ALA A 49 3.06 8.14 0.96
CA ALA A 49 2.39 7.03 1.59
C ALA A 49 1.39 7.58 2.60
N ASP A 50 0.18 7.07 2.54
CA ASP A 50 -0.89 7.49 3.44
C ASP A 50 -1.91 6.36 3.59
N GLY A 51 -2.80 6.53 4.56
CA GLY A 51 -3.92 5.62 4.78
C GLY A 51 -5.24 6.22 4.31
N VAL A 52 -6.27 5.39 4.26
CA VAL A 52 -7.62 5.83 3.86
C VAL A 52 -8.37 6.58 4.97
N GLY A 53 -7.79 6.66 6.17
CA GLY A 53 -8.39 7.37 7.29
C GLY A 53 -9.68 6.73 7.79
N THR A 54 -10.64 7.57 8.15
CA THR A 54 -11.91 7.13 8.76
C THR A 54 -12.83 6.36 7.81
N LYS A 55 -12.58 6.39 6.50
CA LYS A 55 -13.33 5.56 5.55
C LYS A 55 -13.25 4.07 5.87
N LEU A 56 -12.13 3.63 6.44
CA LEU A 56 -11.99 2.23 6.85
C LEU A 56 -13.02 1.82 7.89
N ASN A 57 -13.36 2.72 8.82
CA ASN A 57 -14.41 2.48 9.81
C ASN A 57 -15.77 2.26 9.15
N ILE A 58 -16.08 3.03 8.10
CA ILE A 58 -17.31 2.89 7.34
C ILE A 58 -17.34 1.52 6.63
N CYS A 59 -16.21 1.12 6.03
CA CYS A 59 -16.09 -0.21 5.43
C CYS A 59 -16.32 -1.33 6.43
N GLN A 60 -15.81 -1.19 7.65
CA GLN A 60 -16.01 -2.16 8.71
C GLN A 60 -17.48 -2.28 9.12
N VAL A 61 -18.18 -1.15 9.27
CA VAL A 61 -19.60 -1.12 9.61
C VAL A 61 -20.45 -1.72 8.49
N ALA A 62 -20.15 -1.39 7.24
CA ALA A 62 -20.86 -1.89 6.07
C ALA A 62 -20.43 -3.32 5.69
N ASN A 63 -19.35 -3.82 6.25
CA ASN A 63 -18.71 -5.08 5.88
C ASN A 63 -18.45 -5.19 4.37
N ASP A 64 -17.99 -4.08 3.77
CA ASP A 64 -17.71 -3.98 2.34
C ASP A 64 -16.37 -3.26 2.14
N TYR A 65 -15.40 -3.98 1.59
CA TYR A 65 -14.05 -3.48 1.34
C TYR A 65 -13.70 -3.48 -0.16
N THR A 66 -14.70 -3.66 -1.02
CA THR A 66 -14.45 -3.90 -2.45
C THR A 66 -13.87 -2.71 -3.19
N THR A 67 -14.08 -1.49 -2.71
CA THR A 67 -13.63 -0.26 -3.36
C THR A 67 -12.62 0.55 -2.56
N ILE A 68 -12.32 0.15 -1.33
CA ILE A 68 -11.44 0.92 -0.44
C ILE A 68 -10.02 1.06 -1.01
N GLY A 69 -9.55 0.09 -1.77
CA GLY A 69 -8.25 0.14 -2.44
C GLY A 69 -8.16 1.25 -3.48
N GLN A 70 -9.24 1.56 -4.16
CA GLN A 70 -9.30 2.68 -5.10
C GLN A 70 -9.15 4.02 -4.37
N ASP A 71 -9.82 4.18 -3.24
CA ASP A 71 -9.68 5.36 -2.39
C ASP A 71 -8.25 5.53 -1.89
N LEU A 72 -7.61 4.44 -1.46
CA LEU A 72 -6.23 4.45 -0.99
C LEU A 72 -5.27 4.95 -2.07
N VAL A 73 -5.36 4.40 -3.26
CA VAL A 73 -4.53 4.80 -4.39
C VAL A 73 -4.79 6.26 -4.77
N ALA A 74 -6.06 6.66 -4.83
CA ALA A 74 -6.43 8.03 -5.18
C ALA A 74 -5.88 9.05 -4.18
N MET A 75 -5.91 8.76 -2.89
CA MET A 75 -5.35 9.64 -1.86
C MET A 75 -3.85 9.84 -2.04
N CYS A 76 -3.11 8.74 -2.23
CA CYS A 76 -1.66 8.80 -2.43
C CYS A 76 -1.30 9.51 -3.74
N VAL A 77 -2.00 9.21 -4.83
CA VAL A 77 -1.76 9.83 -6.14
C VAL A 77 -2.04 11.34 -6.10
N ASN A 78 -3.13 11.76 -5.46
CA ASN A 78 -3.46 13.18 -5.34
C ASN A 78 -2.38 13.96 -4.60
N ASP A 79 -1.80 13.41 -3.55
CA ASP A 79 -0.69 14.04 -2.83
C ASP A 79 0.55 14.18 -3.71
N VAL A 80 0.86 13.17 -4.49
CA VAL A 80 2.05 13.15 -5.36
C VAL A 80 1.92 14.13 -6.52
N ILE A 81 0.78 14.17 -7.20
CA ILE A 81 0.60 15.03 -8.38
C ILE A 81 0.49 16.51 -8.05
N THR A 82 0.29 16.87 -6.79
CA THR A 82 0.26 18.27 -6.36
C THR A 82 1.63 18.83 -5.99
N CYS A 83 2.66 18.01 -6.04
CA CYS A 83 4.03 18.44 -5.78
C CYS A 83 4.68 19.17 -6.96
#